data_feef0b61611f493677fd359f35483f49
#
_entry.id   feef0b61611f493677fd359f35483f49
#
_cell.length_a   1.000
_cell.length_b   1.000
_cell.length_c   1.000
_cell.angle_alpha   90.00
_cell.angle_beta   90.00
_cell.angle_gamma   90.00
#
_symmetry.space_group_name_H-M   'P 1'
#
loop_
_entity.id
_entity.type
_entity.pdbx_description
1 polymer ?
#
loop_
_entity_poly.entity_id
_entity_poly.type
_entity_poly.pdbx_seq_one_letter_code
_entity_poly.pdbx_strand_id
1 'polypeptide(L)'
;LVREEKIKLGFKLITVLVMITKERLLEILDKSKPEDKVSFYTEISLSTLIIMNLVAVSLESVPSLSEKYSSSFLYFEILSVVIFGFEYMARIWASSVKKDTQYKSGLGRRLSYIFSFTGIIDFLAIVPSILAIFITSVDLRWLRVLRLLRLLKISHYSTALEDLWSAIRHERSSFIAALYLFAIALFFSSAMMYVAENTAQPDKFRSIPETKWWSLITLTTVGYGDVSP
;
A
#
# COMPACT_ATOMS: atom_id res chain seq x y z
N LEU A 1 22.03 -26.31 43.57
CA LEU A 1 20.94 -25.38 43.98
C LEU A 1 21.30 -23.92 43.64
N VAL A 2 22.35 -23.32 44.24
CA VAL A 2 22.74 -21.91 44.02
C VAL A 2 23.13 -21.61 42.56
N ARG A 3 23.72 -22.55 41.85
CA ARG A 3 24.10 -22.39 40.42
C ARG A 3 22.88 -22.45 39.49
N GLU A 4 21.91 -23.28 39.80
CA GLU A 4 20.65 -23.37 39.07
C GLU A 4 19.75 -22.12 39.24
N GLU A 5 19.72 -21.57 40.47
CA GLU A 5 19.01 -20.31 40.72
C GLU A 5 19.62 -19.13 39.97
N LYS A 6 20.93 -19.02 39.91
CA LYS A 6 21.62 -17.99 39.11
C LYS A 6 21.36 -18.13 37.64
N ILE A 7 21.29 -19.34 37.09
CA ILE A 7 20.95 -19.60 35.69
C ILE A 7 19.50 -19.22 35.40
N LYS A 8 18.56 -19.59 36.29
CA LYS A 8 17.15 -19.22 36.16
C LYS A 8 16.92 -17.69 36.22
N LEU A 9 17.64 -17.02 37.16
CA LEU A 9 17.58 -15.57 37.29
C LEU A 9 18.13 -14.87 36.05
N GLY A 10 19.28 -15.33 35.53
CA GLY A 10 19.85 -14.80 34.28
C GLY A 10 18.93 -14.97 33.08
N PHE A 11 18.30 -16.14 32.94
CA PHE A 11 17.33 -16.39 31.87
C PHE A 11 16.11 -15.51 31.99
N LYS A 12 15.58 -15.28 33.19
CA LYS A 12 14.48 -14.38 33.47
C LYS A 12 14.81 -12.93 33.15
N LEU A 13 16.02 -12.48 33.47
CA LEU A 13 16.53 -11.14 33.18
C LEU A 13 16.65 -10.91 31.66
N ILE A 14 17.22 -11.86 30.93
CA ILE A 14 17.31 -11.83 29.46
C ILE A 14 15.91 -11.77 28.82
N THR A 15 14.99 -12.58 29.32
CA THR A 15 13.60 -12.60 28.80
C THR A 15 12.91 -11.26 29.00
N VAL A 16 13.08 -10.62 30.16
CA VAL A 16 12.52 -9.28 30.46
C VAL A 16 13.18 -8.23 29.57
N LEU A 17 14.49 -8.27 29.41
CA LEU A 17 15.24 -7.32 28.56
C LEU A 17 14.80 -7.42 27.09
N VAL A 18 14.66 -8.63 26.56
CA VAL A 18 14.18 -8.89 25.20
C VAL A 18 12.72 -8.42 25.04
N MET A 19 11.89 -8.56 26.06
CA MET A 19 10.50 -8.09 26.03
C MET A 19 10.42 -6.56 26.01
N ILE A 20 11.20 -5.87 26.84
CA ILE A 20 11.31 -4.40 26.84
C ILE A 20 11.81 -3.89 25.49
N THR A 21 12.82 -4.55 24.91
CA THR A 21 13.37 -4.18 23.59
C THR A 21 12.32 -4.33 22.48
N LYS A 22 11.48 -5.37 22.53
CA LYS A 22 10.40 -5.56 21.55
C LYS A 22 9.29 -4.54 21.70
N GLU A 23 8.87 -4.23 22.93
CA GLU A 23 7.89 -3.17 23.19
C GLU A 23 8.39 -1.82 22.68
N ARG A 24 9.66 -1.49 22.96
CA ARG A 24 10.28 -0.28 22.46
C ARG A 24 10.37 -0.23 20.92
N LEU A 25 10.71 -1.36 20.31
CA LEU A 25 10.77 -1.45 18.84
C LEU A 25 9.39 -1.27 18.20
N LEU A 26 8.33 -1.80 18.81
CA LEU A 26 6.95 -1.54 18.36
C LEU A 26 6.60 -0.06 18.46
N GLU A 27 6.96 0.60 19.55
CA GLU A 27 6.71 2.03 19.71
C GLU A 27 7.45 2.87 18.65
N ILE A 28 8.68 2.48 18.28
CA ILE A 28 9.47 3.18 17.27
C ILE A 28 8.92 2.97 15.86
N LEU A 29 8.43 1.75 15.55
CA LEU A 29 7.95 1.38 14.22
C LEU A 29 6.44 1.62 14.01
N ASP A 30 5.68 1.85 15.09
CA ASP A 30 4.28 2.26 15.03
C ASP A 30 4.19 3.79 14.94
N LYS A 31 2.98 4.35 14.95
CA LYS A 31 2.79 5.81 14.85
C LYS A 31 3.60 6.57 15.91
N SER A 32 4.35 7.57 15.48
CA SER A 32 5.19 8.35 16.37
C SER A 32 4.37 9.09 17.44
N LYS A 33 4.86 9.04 18.68
CA LYS A 33 4.35 9.92 19.73
C LYS A 33 5.07 11.27 19.64
N PRO A 34 4.40 12.42 19.84
CA PRO A 34 5.01 13.74 19.68
C PRO A 34 6.29 13.96 20.53
N GLU A 35 6.43 13.22 21.62
CA GLU A 35 7.56 13.34 22.56
C GLU A 35 8.75 12.44 22.21
N ASP A 36 8.58 11.45 21.31
CA ASP A 36 9.62 10.48 20.98
C ASP A 36 10.36 10.82 19.69
N LYS A 37 11.49 11.51 19.85
CA LYS A 37 12.35 11.91 18.71
C LYS A 37 12.82 10.76 17.85
N VAL A 38 13.12 9.58 18.45
CA VAL A 38 13.61 8.42 17.70
C VAL A 38 12.51 7.87 16.79
N SER A 39 11.30 7.69 17.31
CA SER A 39 10.14 7.29 16.53
C SER A 39 9.86 8.28 15.39
N PHE A 40 9.88 9.58 15.68
CA PHE A 40 9.65 10.64 14.72
C PHE A 40 10.68 10.64 13.56
N TYR A 41 11.98 10.55 13.85
CA TYR A 41 13.00 10.48 12.80
C TYR A 41 12.93 9.19 12.00
N THR A 42 12.60 8.06 12.61
CA THR A 42 12.40 6.78 11.91
C THR A 42 11.22 6.89 10.94
N GLU A 43 10.10 7.43 11.40
CA GLU A 43 8.91 7.66 10.57
C GLU A 43 9.21 8.57 9.37
N ILE A 44 9.86 9.71 9.60
CA ILE A 44 10.24 10.63 8.51
C ILE A 44 11.20 9.95 7.53
N SER A 45 12.20 9.22 8.03
CA SER A 45 13.17 8.55 7.17
C SER A 45 12.52 7.50 6.28
N LEU A 46 11.65 6.66 6.84
CA LEU A 46 10.93 5.64 6.10
C LEU A 46 9.91 6.25 5.12
N SER A 47 9.18 7.28 5.53
CA SER A 47 8.26 8.01 4.64
C SER A 47 8.99 8.69 3.48
N THR A 48 10.13 9.32 3.76
CA THR A 48 10.99 9.92 2.73
C THR A 48 11.50 8.87 1.76
N LEU A 49 11.93 7.71 2.25
CA LEU A 49 12.37 6.61 1.41
C LEU A 49 11.25 6.11 0.49
N ILE A 50 10.00 6.04 0.96
CA ILE A 50 8.85 5.67 0.14
C ILE A 50 8.63 6.69 -0.98
N ILE A 51 8.68 7.98 -0.67
CA ILE A 51 8.53 9.06 -1.66
C ILE A 51 9.68 9.02 -2.68
N MET A 52 10.92 8.85 -2.23
CA MET A 52 12.07 8.72 -3.13
C MET A 52 11.95 7.53 -4.06
N ASN A 53 11.39 6.40 -3.60
CA ASN A 53 11.10 5.25 -4.45
C ASN A 53 10.05 5.57 -5.53
N LEU A 54 9.00 6.35 -5.20
CA LEU A 54 8.03 6.80 -6.21
C LEU A 54 8.70 7.63 -7.30
N VAL A 55 9.53 8.60 -6.89
CA VAL A 55 10.30 9.44 -7.81
C VAL A 55 11.24 8.58 -8.66
N ALA A 56 11.96 7.64 -8.05
CA ALA A 56 12.89 6.75 -8.78
C ALA A 56 12.16 5.90 -9.83
N VAL A 57 11.01 5.29 -9.50
CA VAL A 57 10.20 4.51 -10.47
C VAL A 57 9.69 5.41 -11.60
N SER A 58 9.28 6.65 -11.28
CA SER A 58 8.83 7.62 -12.28
C SER A 58 9.96 8.01 -13.23
N LEU A 59 11.16 8.27 -12.72
CA LEU A 59 12.34 8.60 -13.52
C LEU A 59 12.84 7.39 -14.33
N GLU A 60 12.79 6.19 -13.77
CA GLU A 60 13.14 4.93 -14.47
C GLU A 60 12.21 4.66 -15.67
N SER A 61 11.00 5.21 -15.70
CA SER A 61 10.09 5.08 -16.84
C SER A 61 10.52 5.87 -18.06
N VAL A 62 11.42 6.87 -17.89
CA VAL A 62 11.96 7.68 -18.98
C VAL A 62 13.13 6.93 -19.63
N PRO A 63 13.03 6.52 -20.93
CA PRO A 63 14.05 5.68 -21.58
C PRO A 63 15.47 6.21 -21.49
N SER A 64 15.67 7.51 -21.75
CA SER A 64 16.99 8.15 -21.71
C SER A 64 17.64 8.12 -20.32
N LEU A 65 16.84 8.22 -19.25
CA LEU A 65 17.35 8.16 -17.88
C LEU A 65 17.57 6.70 -17.45
N SER A 66 16.65 5.80 -17.81
CA SER A 66 16.75 4.38 -17.51
C SER A 66 18.03 3.77 -18.11
N GLU A 67 18.37 4.08 -19.35
CA GLU A 67 19.60 3.60 -19.99
C GLU A 67 20.86 4.20 -19.34
N LYS A 68 20.86 5.50 -19.10
CA LYS A 68 22.02 6.21 -18.54
C LYS A 68 22.33 5.86 -17.10
N TYR A 69 21.32 5.67 -16.26
CA TYR A 69 21.44 5.49 -14.81
C TYR A 69 20.94 4.13 -14.30
N SER A 70 20.89 3.12 -15.18
CA SER A 70 20.39 1.77 -14.87
C SER A 70 20.97 1.19 -13.58
N SER A 71 22.30 1.24 -13.43
CA SER A 71 22.97 0.72 -12.23
C SER A 71 22.57 1.49 -10.96
N SER A 72 22.42 2.81 -11.06
CA SER A 72 22.02 3.64 -9.90
C SER A 72 20.62 3.32 -9.44
N PHE A 73 19.67 3.16 -10.35
CA PHE A 73 18.30 2.74 -10.04
C PHE A 73 18.27 1.36 -9.39
N LEU A 74 19.05 0.40 -9.92
CA LEU A 74 19.14 -0.93 -9.35
C LEU A 74 19.71 -0.93 -7.92
N TYR A 75 20.81 -0.21 -7.67
CA TYR A 75 21.40 -0.09 -6.34
C TYR A 75 20.43 0.57 -5.35
N PHE A 76 19.75 1.64 -5.75
CA PHE A 76 18.77 2.32 -4.93
C PHE A 76 17.58 1.39 -4.61
N GLU A 77 17.12 0.60 -5.57
CA GLU A 77 16.06 -0.37 -5.37
C GLU A 77 16.47 -1.47 -4.38
N ILE A 78 17.64 -2.07 -4.58
CA ILE A 78 18.15 -3.12 -3.66
C ILE A 78 18.27 -2.57 -2.25
N LEU A 79 18.84 -1.37 -2.09
CA LEU A 79 18.96 -0.71 -0.79
C LEU A 79 17.59 -0.53 -0.13
N SER A 80 16.61 -0.04 -0.88
CA SER A 80 15.25 0.18 -0.39
C SER A 80 14.58 -1.12 0.03
N VAL A 81 14.72 -2.18 -0.76
CA VAL A 81 14.17 -3.52 -0.45
C VAL A 81 14.79 -4.09 0.81
N VAL A 82 16.11 -3.93 0.99
CA VAL A 82 16.81 -4.36 2.19
C VAL A 82 16.30 -3.61 3.42
N ILE A 83 16.15 -2.28 3.35
CA ILE A 83 15.62 -1.47 4.47
C ILE A 83 14.19 -1.89 4.81
N PHE A 84 13.30 -1.97 3.84
CA PHE A 84 11.90 -2.41 4.06
C PHE A 84 11.81 -3.86 4.54
N GLY A 85 12.72 -4.72 4.07
CA GLY A 85 12.82 -6.10 4.54
C GLY A 85 13.20 -6.18 6.03
N PHE A 86 14.20 -5.42 6.45
CA PHE A 86 14.58 -5.31 7.85
C PHE A 86 13.45 -4.74 8.71
N GLU A 87 12.79 -3.69 8.26
CA GLU A 87 11.62 -3.10 8.93
C GLU A 87 10.51 -4.14 9.12
N TYR A 88 10.14 -4.87 8.05
CA TYR A 88 9.13 -5.91 8.10
C TYR A 88 9.47 -7.04 9.07
N MET A 89 10.73 -7.55 9.01
CA MET A 89 11.20 -8.56 9.93
C MET A 89 11.20 -8.08 11.39
N ALA A 90 11.60 -6.83 11.62
CA ALA A 90 11.57 -6.19 12.93
C ALA A 90 10.13 -6.10 13.48
N ARG A 91 9.16 -5.71 12.65
CA ARG A 91 7.74 -5.68 13.00
C ARG A 91 7.18 -7.06 13.34
N ILE A 92 7.50 -8.09 12.52
CA ILE A 92 7.11 -9.49 12.81
C ILE A 92 7.70 -9.96 14.14
N TRP A 93 8.98 -9.64 14.38
CA TRP A 93 9.65 -10.05 15.63
C TRP A 93 9.03 -9.37 16.85
N ALA A 94 8.76 -8.08 16.74
CA ALA A 94 8.19 -7.25 17.80
C ALA A 94 6.69 -7.56 18.04
N SER A 95 5.92 -7.96 17.02
CA SER A 95 4.49 -8.28 17.13
C SER A 95 4.18 -9.38 18.14
N SER A 96 5.18 -10.22 18.49
CA SER A 96 5.02 -11.26 19.51
C SER A 96 4.66 -10.74 20.92
N VAL A 97 4.86 -9.45 21.18
CA VAL A 97 4.57 -8.79 22.48
C VAL A 97 3.27 -8.01 22.45
N LYS A 98 2.66 -7.81 21.28
CA LYS A 98 1.41 -7.04 21.12
C LYS A 98 0.28 -7.69 21.95
N LYS A 99 -0.24 -6.96 22.96
CA LYS A 99 -1.24 -7.46 23.91
C LYS A 99 -2.66 -7.48 23.34
N ASP A 100 -2.88 -6.76 22.26
CA ASP A 100 -4.21 -6.51 21.67
C ASP A 100 -4.64 -7.55 20.61
N THR A 101 -4.15 -8.80 20.74
CA THR A 101 -4.53 -9.88 19.82
C THR A 101 -5.25 -11.01 20.56
N GLN A 102 -6.20 -11.62 19.87
CA GLN A 102 -6.97 -12.77 20.34
C GLN A 102 -6.10 -14.02 20.64
N TYR A 103 -4.82 -14.00 20.22
CA TYR A 103 -3.89 -15.11 20.33
C TYR A 103 -3.00 -15.00 21.57
N LYS A 104 -3.00 -16.04 22.40
CA LYS A 104 -2.18 -16.14 23.62
C LYS A 104 -0.71 -16.49 23.32
N SER A 105 -0.44 -17.18 22.18
CA SER A 105 0.88 -17.62 21.77
C SER A 105 1.65 -16.53 21.01
N GLY A 106 2.96 -16.40 21.25
CA GLY A 106 3.82 -15.48 20.50
C GLY A 106 3.91 -15.79 18.99
N LEU A 107 3.84 -17.06 18.61
CA LEU A 107 3.74 -17.49 17.20
C LEU A 107 2.41 -17.10 16.58
N GLY A 108 1.29 -17.30 17.29
CA GLY A 108 -0.02 -16.90 16.81
C GLY A 108 -0.12 -15.38 16.56
N ARG A 109 0.51 -14.56 17.44
CA ARG A 109 0.55 -13.10 17.26
C ARG A 109 1.36 -12.69 16.03
N ARG A 110 2.49 -13.35 15.75
CA ARG A 110 3.29 -13.10 14.53
C ARG A 110 2.51 -13.45 13.26
N LEU A 111 1.84 -14.61 13.23
CA LEU A 111 0.99 -15.00 12.10
C LEU A 111 -0.18 -14.03 11.94
N SER A 112 -0.82 -13.63 13.04
CA SER A 112 -1.87 -12.61 13.01
C SER A 112 -1.39 -11.29 12.41
N TYR A 113 -0.14 -10.87 12.71
CA TYR A 113 0.45 -9.69 12.09
C TYR A 113 0.69 -9.88 10.58
N ILE A 114 1.28 -11.01 10.16
CA ILE A 114 1.57 -11.29 8.74
C ILE A 114 0.29 -11.23 7.90
N PHE A 115 -0.82 -11.76 8.42
CA PHE A 115 -2.12 -11.75 7.75
C PHE A 115 -2.98 -10.52 8.07
N SER A 116 -2.47 -9.56 8.84
CA SER A 116 -3.12 -8.28 9.05
C SER A 116 -3.03 -7.39 7.82
N PHE A 117 -3.90 -6.41 7.72
CA PHE A 117 -3.87 -5.42 6.63
C PHE A 117 -2.50 -4.75 6.51
N THR A 118 -1.91 -4.35 7.63
CA THR A 118 -0.58 -3.74 7.68
C THR A 118 0.53 -4.70 7.27
N GLY A 119 0.49 -5.95 7.75
CA GLY A 119 1.48 -6.98 7.40
C GLY A 119 1.44 -7.36 5.92
N ILE A 120 0.24 -7.40 5.31
CA ILE A 120 0.08 -7.64 3.87
C ILE A 120 0.65 -6.48 3.06
N ILE A 121 0.43 -5.23 3.47
CA ILE A 121 1.02 -4.04 2.82
C ILE A 121 2.55 -4.10 2.86
N ASP A 122 3.14 -4.41 4.01
CA ASP A 122 4.59 -4.56 4.16
C ASP A 122 5.15 -5.65 3.24
N PHE A 123 4.47 -6.78 3.17
CA PHE A 123 4.83 -7.88 2.28
C PHE A 123 4.76 -7.47 0.80
N LEU A 124 3.64 -6.86 0.37
CA LEU A 124 3.44 -6.40 -1.01
C LEU A 124 4.44 -5.31 -1.43
N ALA A 125 4.96 -4.53 -0.49
CA ALA A 125 5.97 -3.53 -0.79
C ALA A 125 7.33 -4.13 -1.20
N ILE A 126 7.61 -5.37 -0.80
CA ILE A 126 8.91 -6.05 -1.00
C ILE A 126 8.83 -7.08 -2.13
N VAL A 127 7.74 -7.82 -2.22
CA VAL A 127 7.57 -8.97 -3.13
C VAL A 127 7.83 -8.65 -4.60
N PRO A 128 7.31 -7.56 -5.21
CA PRO A 128 7.54 -7.30 -6.63
C PRO A 128 9.02 -7.18 -6.99
N SER A 129 9.80 -6.57 -6.11
CA SER A 129 11.24 -6.39 -6.33
C SER A 129 12.01 -7.71 -6.16
N ILE A 130 11.63 -8.53 -5.20
CA ILE A 130 12.20 -9.87 -5.02
C ILE A 130 11.88 -10.73 -6.24
N LEU A 131 10.62 -10.75 -6.69
CA LEU A 131 10.20 -11.50 -7.87
C LEU A 131 10.95 -11.06 -9.13
N ALA A 132 11.23 -9.76 -9.28
CA ALA A 132 12.00 -9.24 -10.41
C ALA A 132 13.44 -9.80 -10.48
N ILE A 133 14.03 -10.19 -9.35
CA ILE A 133 15.36 -10.81 -9.31
C ILE A 133 15.31 -12.28 -9.76
N PHE A 134 14.23 -12.99 -9.44
CA PHE A 134 14.14 -14.44 -9.71
C PHE A 134 13.47 -14.79 -11.05
N ILE A 135 12.61 -13.92 -11.55
CA ILE A 135 11.84 -14.16 -12.77
C ILE A 135 12.43 -13.34 -13.91
N THR A 136 13.32 -13.96 -14.68
CA THR A 136 13.97 -13.32 -15.85
C THR A 136 13.23 -13.56 -17.17
N SER A 137 12.21 -14.43 -17.19
CA SER A 137 11.59 -14.94 -18.43
C SER A 137 10.23 -14.30 -18.79
N VAL A 138 9.70 -13.42 -17.97
CA VAL A 138 8.41 -12.74 -18.19
C VAL A 138 8.61 -11.26 -18.42
N ASP A 139 7.72 -10.60 -19.17
CA ASP A 139 7.73 -9.15 -19.32
C ASP A 139 7.64 -8.45 -17.95
N LEU A 140 8.80 -8.02 -17.44
CA LEU A 140 8.96 -7.45 -16.11
C LEU A 140 8.32 -6.06 -15.94
N ARG A 141 7.67 -5.51 -16.98
CA ARG A 141 7.01 -4.19 -16.92
C ARG A 141 5.93 -4.16 -15.84
N TRP A 142 5.15 -5.25 -15.70
CA TRP A 142 4.13 -5.36 -14.65
C TRP A 142 4.70 -5.34 -13.24
N LEU A 143 5.85 -6.00 -13.02
CA LEU A 143 6.50 -5.97 -11.72
C LEU A 143 6.99 -4.56 -11.37
N ARG A 144 7.39 -3.76 -12.36
CA ARG A 144 7.75 -2.35 -12.17
C ARG A 144 6.54 -1.54 -11.67
N VAL A 145 5.37 -1.72 -12.27
CA VAL A 145 4.14 -1.07 -11.81
C VAL A 145 3.76 -1.54 -10.40
N LEU A 146 3.88 -2.84 -10.10
CA LEU A 146 3.59 -3.37 -8.78
C LEU A 146 4.52 -2.81 -7.67
N ARG A 147 5.71 -2.31 -8.01
CA ARG A 147 6.57 -1.61 -7.05
C ARG A 147 5.89 -0.37 -6.44
N LEU A 148 4.91 0.23 -7.14
CA LEU A 148 4.12 1.33 -6.62
C LEU A 148 3.26 0.93 -5.40
N LEU A 149 2.99 -0.36 -5.19
CA LEU A 149 2.26 -0.83 -4.00
C LEU A 149 2.96 -0.47 -2.69
N ARG A 150 4.29 -0.20 -2.72
CA ARG A 150 5.01 0.31 -1.54
C ARG A 150 4.48 1.67 -1.03
N LEU A 151 3.77 2.45 -1.88
CA LEU A 151 3.10 3.67 -1.44
C LEU A 151 2.04 3.41 -0.38
N LEU A 152 1.44 2.23 -0.39
CA LEU A 152 0.47 1.86 0.64
C LEU A 152 1.09 1.83 2.05
N LYS A 153 2.42 1.71 2.15
CA LYS A 153 3.14 1.80 3.44
C LYS A 153 3.00 3.16 4.12
N ILE A 154 2.64 4.23 3.40
CA ILE A 154 2.35 5.54 4.00
C ILE A 154 1.21 5.43 5.02
N SER A 155 0.31 4.45 4.85
CA SER A 155 -0.77 4.19 5.81
C SER A 155 -0.29 3.86 7.23
N HIS A 156 0.94 3.38 7.41
CA HIS A 156 1.51 3.11 8.73
C HIS A 156 1.81 4.40 9.50
N TYR A 157 2.11 5.49 8.77
CA TYR A 157 2.58 6.75 9.32
C TYR A 157 1.51 7.85 9.31
N SER A 158 0.39 7.63 8.62
CA SER A 158 -0.69 8.60 8.50
C SER A 158 -2.02 8.01 8.94
N THR A 159 -2.77 8.76 9.74
CA THR A 159 -4.16 8.41 10.07
C THR A 159 -5.10 8.69 8.90
N ALA A 160 -4.67 9.45 7.89
CA ALA A 160 -5.52 9.92 6.80
C ALA A 160 -6.26 8.78 6.08
N LEU A 161 -5.61 7.64 5.85
CA LEU A 161 -6.29 6.47 5.24
C LEU A 161 -7.26 5.78 6.19
N GLU A 162 -6.94 5.73 7.50
CA GLU A 162 -7.85 5.21 8.52
C GLU A 162 -9.07 6.11 8.69
N ASP A 163 -8.84 7.42 8.71
CA ASP A 163 -9.89 8.43 8.83
C ASP A 163 -10.79 8.40 7.59
N LEU A 164 -10.21 8.32 6.39
CA LEU A 164 -10.96 8.14 5.14
C LEU A 164 -11.78 6.86 5.15
N TRP A 165 -11.19 5.74 5.55
CA TRP A 165 -11.90 4.46 5.64
C TRP A 165 -13.02 4.49 6.65
N SER A 166 -12.78 5.13 7.80
CA SER A 166 -13.79 5.34 8.83
C SER A 166 -14.95 6.18 8.32
N ALA A 167 -14.66 7.29 7.63
CA ALA A 167 -15.66 8.17 7.02
C ALA A 167 -16.50 7.42 5.97
N ILE A 168 -15.86 6.67 5.07
CA ILE A 168 -16.56 5.86 4.06
C ILE A 168 -17.43 4.79 4.72
N ARG A 169 -16.93 4.14 5.77
CA ARG A 169 -17.69 3.12 6.51
C ARG A 169 -18.88 3.72 7.25
N HIS A 170 -18.71 4.90 7.82
CA HIS A 170 -19.77 5.60 8.53
C HIS A 170 -20.89 6.02 7.57
N GLU A 171 -20.53 6.58 6.42
CA GLU A 171 -21.44 7.10 5.40
C GLU A 171 -21.74 6.09 4.27
N ARG A 172 -21.48 4.80 4.49
CA ARG A 172 -21.61 3.77 3.41
C ARG A 172 -22.97 3.76 2.73
N SER A 173 -24.04 4.04 3.48
CA SER A 173 -25.40 4.06 2.92
C SER A 173 -25.56 5.20 1.90
N SER A 174 -25.06 6.38 2.25
CA SER A 174 -25.08 7.57 1.38
C SER A 174 -24.22 7.36 0.13
N PHE A 175 -23.02 6.73 0.29
CA PHE A 175 -22.15 6.38 -0.85
C PHE A 175 -22.81 5.37 -1.79
N ILE A 176 -23.41 4.31 -1.26
CA ILE A 176 -24.12 3.31 -2.08
C ILE A 176 -25.29 3.92 -2.80
N ALA A 177 -26.09 4.78 -2.14
CA ALA A 177 -27.20 5.48 -2.77
C ALA A 177 -26.72 6.40 -3.90
N ALA A 178 -25.64 7.17 -3.67
CA ALA A 178 -25.05 8.04 -4.69
C ALA A 178 -24.53 7.23 -5.90
N LEU A 179 -23.81 6.12 -5.67
CA LEU A 179 -23.36 5.24 -6.74
C LEU A 179 -24.52 4.62 -7.53
N TYR A 180 -25.59 4.23 -6.84
CA TYR A 180 -26.79 3.69 -7.49
C TYR A 180 -27.45 4.74 -8.39
N LEU A 181 -27.65 5.95 -7.90
CA LEU A 181 -28.21 7.05 -8.71
C LEU A 181 -27.29 7.40 -9.88
N PHE A 182 -25.99 7.44 -9.66
CA PHE A 182 -25.01 7.67 -10.72
C PHE A 182 -25.06 6.57 -11.79
N ALA A 183 -25.16 5.30 -11.39
CA ALA A 183 -25.28 4.19 -12.31
C ALA A 183 -26.56 4.30 -13.16
N ILE A 184 -27.71 4.64 -12.56
CA ILE A 184 -28.95 4.87 -13.29
C ILE A 184 -28.78 6.00 -14.29
N ALA A 185 -28.23 7.14 -13.86
CA ALA A 185 -28.01 8.30 -14.75
C ALA A 185 -27.08 7.94 -15.90
N LEU A 186 -26.00 7.19 -15.62
CA LEU A 186 -25.05 6.72 -16.62
C LEU A 186 -25.72 5.82 -17.67
N PHE A 187 -26.48 4.82 -17.24
CA PHE A 187 -27.17 3.90 -18.17
C PHE A 187 -28.24 4.62 -18.96
N PHE A 188 -29.04 5.47 -18.31
CA PHE A 188 -30.11 6.22 -18.96
C PHE A 188 -29.55 7.20 -20.00
N SER A 189 -28.56 8.01 -19.66
CA SER A 189 -27.95 8.96 -20.62
C SER A 189 -27.26 8.23 -21.76
N SER A 190 -26.59 7.08 -21.50
CA SER A 190 -25.98 6.24 -22.54
C SER A 190 -27.05 5.70 -23.51
N ALA A 191 -28.18 5.21 -23.01
CA ALA A 191 -29.24 4.67 -23.83
C ALA A 191 -29.92 5.78 -24.68
N MET A 192 -30.17 6.93 -24.06
CA MET A 192 -30.78 8.08 -24.78
C MET A 192 -29.84 8.59 -25.88
N MET A 193 -28.57 8.75 -25.60
CA MET A 193 -27.58 9.20 -26.58
C MET A 193 -27.39 8.17 -27.71
N TYR A 194 -27.35 6.88 -27.37
CA TYR A 194 -27.27 5.80 -28.35
C TYR A 194 -28.48 5.91 -29.34
N VAL A 195 -29.70 6.09 -28.83
CA VAL A 195 -30.89 6.21 -29.68
C VAL A 195 -30.82 7.47 -30.54
N ALA A 196 -30.32 8.59 -30.02
CA ALA A 196 -30.23 9.84 -30.74
C ALA A 196 -29.17 9.84 -31.86
N GLU A 197 -27.98 9.31 -31.55
CA GLU A 197 -26.78 9.49 -32.38
C GLU A 197 -26.35 8.25 -33.18
N ASN A 198 -26.80 7.04 -32.85
CA ASN A 198 -26.36 5.81 -33.54
C ASN A 198 -26.59 5.87 -35.06
N THR A 199 -27.70 6.52 -35.53
CA THR A 199 -27.98 6.64 -36.95
C THR A 199 -27.10 7.69 -37.63
N ALA A 200 -26.78 8.78 -36.92
CA ALA A 200 -25.96 9.88 -37.44
C ALA A 200 -24.48 9.60 -37.36
N GLN A 201 -24.03 8.99 -36.27
CA GLN A 201 -22.63 8.70 -35.97
C GLN A 201 -22.41 7.22 -35.53
N PRO A 202 -22.65 6.23 -36.40
CA PRO A 202 -22.63 4.81 -36.05
C PRO A 202 -21.23 4.33 -35.57
N ASP A 203 -20.18 5.00 -35.99
CA ASP A 203 -18.79 4.63 -35.57
C ASP A 203 -18.46 5.09 -34.17
N LYS A 204 -19.11 6.14 -33.65
CA LYS A 204 -18.86 6.68 -32.32
C LYS A 204 -19.86 6.18 -31.25
N PHE A 205 -21.12 5.98 -31.67
CA PHE A 205 -22.24 5.57 -30.83
C PHE A 205 -22.78 4.21 -31.24
N ARG A 206 -21.88 3.22 -31.42
CA ARG A 206 -22.17 1.90 -32.00
C ARG A 206 -23.12 1.06 -31.14
N SER A 207 -23.02 1.19 -29.83
CA SER A 207 -23.79 0.42 -28.86
C SER A 207 -23.92 1.16 -27.54
N ILE A 208 -24.91 0.80 -26.71
CA ILE A 208 -25.07 1.38 -25.36
C ILE A 208 -23.81 1.22 -24.52
N PRO A 209 -23.11 0.06 -24.46
CA PRO A 209 -21.85 -0.06 -23.75
C PRO A 209 -20.74 0.90 -24.21
N GLU A 210 -20.58 1.14 -25.49
CA GLU A 210 -19.63 2.10 -26.05
C GLU A 210 -20.00 3.54 -25.73
N THR A 211 -21.30 3.87 -25.86
CA THR A 211 -21.85 5.19 -25.53
C THR A 211 -21.69 5.55 -24.05
N LYS A 212 -21.52 4.56 -23.16
CA LYS A 212 -21.22 4.82 -21.73
C LYS A 212 -19.92 5.61 -21.52
N TRP A 213 -18.95 5.49 -22.41
CA TRP A 213 -17.74 6.31 -22.34
C TRP A 213 -18.10 7.79 -22.42
N TRP A 214 -18.83 8.19 -23.44
CA TRP A 214 -19.29 9.58 -23.59
C TRP A 214 -20.12 10.03 -22.38
N SER A 215 -21.07 9.22 -21.93
CA SER A 215 -21.92 9.56 -20.79
C SER A 215 -21.11 9.71 -19.50
N LEU A 216 -20.12 8.85 -19.28
CA LEU A 216 -19.24 8.91 -18.11
C LEU A 216 -18.45 10.22 -18.08
N ILE A 217 -17.76 10.56 -19.18
CA ILE A 217 -16.94 11.77 -19.24
C ILE A 217 -17.76 13.05 -19.19
N THR A 218 -19.02 12.99 -19.65
CA THR A 218 -19.97 14.13 -19.62
C THR A 218 -20.56 14.31 -18.23
N LEU A 219 -21.07 13.24 -17.60
CA LEU A 219 -21.64 13.29 -16.25
C LEU A 219 -20.60 13.66 -15.19
N THR A 220 -19.35 13.23 -15.37
CA THR A 220 -18.24 13.61 -14.48
C THR A 220 -17.62 14.96 -14.82
N THR A 221 -18.13 15.65 -15.84
CA THR A 221 -17.64 16.96 -16.31
C THR A 221 -16.19 16.97 -16.79
N VAL A 222 -15.61 15.81 -17.12
CA VAL A 222 -14.25 15.68 -17.68
C VAL A 222 -14.22 16.19 -19.13
N GLY A 223 -15.14 15.73 -19.98
CA GLY A 223 -15.34 16.26 -21.33
C GLY A 223 -14.13 16.23 -22.25
N TYR A 224 -13.51 15.08 -22.47
CA TYR A 224 -12.32 14.97 -23.35
C TYR A 224 -12.58 15.45 -24.80
N GLY A 225 -13.83 15.39 -25.29
CA GLY A 225 -14.20 15.82 -26.65
C GLY A 225 -13.80 14.83 -27.74
N ASP A 226 -13.30 13.66 -27.40
CA ASP A 226 -12.96 12.56 -28.31
C ASP A 226 -14.22 11.93 -28.94
N VAL A 227 -15.30 11.86 -28.17
CA VAL A 227 -16.65 11.48 -28.59
C VAL A 227 -17.59 12.60 -28.17
N SER A 228 -18.30 13.15 -29.17
CA SER A 228 -19.31 14.20 -28.98
C SER A 228 -20.44 14.01 -29.99
N PRO A 229 -21.69 14.34 -29.61
CA PRO A 229 -22.83 14.37 -30.55
C PRO A 229 -22.67 15.44 -31.61
#